data_0b1b5caa538341219ed49c0686da1f99
#
_entry.id   0b1b5caa538341219ed49c0686da1f99
#
_cell.length_a   1.000
_cell.length_b   1.000
_cell.length_c   1.000
_cell.angle_alpha   90.00
_cell.angle_beta   90.00
_cell.angle_gamma   90.00
#
_symmetry.space_group_name_H-M   'P 1'
#
loop_
_entity.id
_entity.type
_entity.pdbx_description
1 polymer ?
#
loop_
_entity_poly.entity_id
_entity_poly.type
_entity_poly.pdbx_seq_one_letter_code
_entity_poly.pdbx_strand_id
1 'polypeptide(L)'
;MEIRQATSDDALNIKYLKTQVWLHTYATRGISTDYSEYLDGDFTVENCLKKIENKHTFCLVAKQDGFLIGYCELDYTATYPESKQNTAEMTVLYVSEHFHEQGIGKALLIEAEKQLVSLGRYTYWLSCFIENQNAIDFYKHLDFKSNASIFFSMNDQQYENLVFLKEIRM
;
A
#
# COMPACT_ATOMS: atom_id res chain seq x y z
N MET A 1 -7.19 3.65 -18.95
CA MET A 1 -6.44 3.18 -17.75
C MET A 1 -6.33 1.67 -17.82
N GLU A 2 -5.13 1.15 -17.59
CA GLU A 2 -4.80 -0.27 -17.54
C GLU A 2 -4.39 -0.63 -16.11
N ILE A 3 -4.88 -1.74 -15.56
CA ILE A 3 -4.38 -2.33 -14.31
C ILE A 3 -3.87 -3.72 -14.64
N ARG A 4 -2.64 -4.00 -14.26
CA ARG A 4 -1.99 -5.30 -14.49
C ARG A 4 -0.99 -5.63 -13.37
N GLN A 5 -0.54 -6.87 -13.34
CA GLN A 5 0.57 -7.25 -12.48
C GLN A 5 1.83 -6.46 -12.87
N ALA A 6 2.58 -6.03 -11.85
CA ALA A 6 3.85 -5.36 -12.03
C ALA A 6 4.90 -6.31 -12.61
N THR A 7 5.80 -5.78 -13.42
CA THR A 7 6.97 -6.47 -13.95
C THR A 7 8.26 -5.77 -13.49
N SER A 8 9.40 -6.40 -13.70
CA SER A 8 10.71 -5.78 -13.38
C SER A 8 10.90 -4.40 -14.03
N ASP A 9 10.33 -4.19 -15.22
CA ASP A 9 10.42 -2.91 -15.94
C ASP A 9 9.70 -1.77 -15.21
N ASP A 10 8.77 -2.08 -14.31
CA ASP A 10 8.04 -1.07 -13.55
C ASP A 10 8.79 -0.62 -12.28
N ALA A 11 9.81 -1.36 -11.84
CA ALA A 11 10.45 -1.17 -10.54
C ALA A 11 10.97 0.26 -10.29
N LEU A 12 11.60 0.87 -11.30
CA LEU A 12 12.10 2.24 -11.20
C LEU A 12 10.96 3.25 -11.02
N ASN A 13 9.89 3.10 -11.80
CA ASN A 13 8.73 3.98 -11.70
C ASN A 13 7.97 3.77 -10.39
N ILE A 14 7.86 2.52 -9.91
CA ILE A 14 7.27 2.19 -8.60
C ILE A 14 8.05 2.87 -7.48
N LYS A 15 9.39 2.81 -7.49
CA LYS A 15 10.23 3.53 -6.51
C LYS A 15 9.85 5.01 -6.45
N TYR A 16 9.77 5.69 -7.58
CA TYR A 16 9.48 7.13 -7.60
C TYR A 16 8.04 7.45 -7.21
N LEU A 17 7.07 6.65 -7.62
CA LEU A 17 5.69 6.81 -7.17
C LEU A 17 5.58 6.64 -5.65
N LYS A 18 6.20 5.59 -5.09
CA LYS A 18 6.24 5.37 -3.64
C LYS A 18 6.86 6.56 -2.91
N THR A 19 7.99 7.07 -3.40
CA THR A 19 8.67 8.23 -2.82
C THR A 19 7.77 9.47 -2.84
N GLN A 20 7.14 9.76 -3.98
CA GLN A 20 6.24 10.90 -4.14
C GLN A 20 5.07 10.85 -3.14
N VAL A 21 4.36 9.72 -3.11
CA VAL A 21 3.19 9.56 -2.23
C VAL A 21 3.59 9.59 -0.76
N TRP A 22 4.71 8.95 -0.40
CA TRP A 22 5.21 8.94 0.96
C TRP A 22 5.58 10.35 1.45
N LEU A 23 6.34 11.09 0.63
CA LEU A 23 6.70 12.48 0.96
C LEU A 23 5.48 13.37 1.09
N HIS A 24 4.50 13.23 0.21
CA HIS A 24 3.23 13.98 0.32
C HIS A 24 2.49 13.67 1.63
N THR A 25 2.51 12.41 2.08
CA THR A 25 1.79 11.97 3.28
C THR A 25 2.49 12.40 4.57
N TYR A 26 3.81 12.25 4.65
CA TYR A 26 4.55 12.39 5.91
C TYR A 26 5.37 13.68 6.01
N ALA A 27 5.85 14.23 4.90
CA ALA A 27 6.74 15.37 4.89
C ALA A 27 5.99 16.73 4.87
N THR A 28 4.86 16.82 5.55
CA THR A 28 3.99 18.03 5.57
C THR A 28 4.65 19.26 6.16
N ARG A 29 5.73 19.08 6.92
CA ARG A 29 6.52 20.17 7.54
C ARG A 29 7.89 20.36 6.85
N GLY A 30 8.16 19.64 5.77
CA GLY A 30 9.44 19.62 5.08
C GLY A 30 10.15 18.27 5.22
N ILE A 31 11.34 18.17 4.64
CA ILE A 31 12.14 16.94 4.60
C ILE A 31 13.20 16.99 5.70
N SER A 32 13.20 15.99 6.59
CA SER A 32 14.24 15.79 7.61
C SER A 32 15.29 14.81 7.12
N THR A 33 16.42 14.74 7.82
CA THR A 33 17.46 13.74 7.58
C THR A 33 16.91 12.32 7.74
N ASP A 34 16.11 12.09 8.79
CA ASP A 34 15.48 10.78 9.05
C ASP A 34 14.61 10.31 7.87
N TYR A 35 13.84 11.23 7.27
CA TYR A 35 13.02 10.92 6.09
C TYR A 35 13.89 10.56 4.88
N SER A 36 14.97 11.30 4.66
CA SER A 36 15.90 11.03 3.55
C SER A 36 16.59 9.68 3.71
N GLU A 37 17.09 9.36 4.92
CA GLU A 37 17.74 8.09 5.23
C GLU A 37 16.78 6.91 5.08
N TYR A 38 15.54 7.04 5.57
CA TYR A 38 14.50 6.04 5.42
C TYR A 38 14.19 5.77 3.93
N LEU A 39 13.98 6.82 3.15
CA LEU A 39 13.66 6.69 1.73
C LEU A 39 14.82 6.07 0.93
N ASP A 40 16.05 6.47 1.23
CA ASP A 40 17.25 5.91 0.58
C ASP A 40 17.48 4.43 0.94
N GLY A 41 17.11 4.03 2.15
CA GLY A 41 17.24 2.64 2.61
C GLY A 41 16.12 1.72 2.09
N ASP A 42 14.88 2.17 2.18
CA ASP A 42 13.70 1.30 1.93
C ASP A 42 13.12 1.47 0.53
N PHE A 43 13.15 2.68 -0.05
CA PHE A 43 12.54 2.94 -1.36
C PHE A 43 13.56 2.84 -2.48
N THR A 44 14.17 1.67 -2.62
CA THR A 44 15.16 1.37 -3.66
C THR A 44 14.55 0.56 -4.79
N VAL A 45 15.16 0.63 -5.97
CA VAL A 45 14.78 -0.23 -7.12
C VAL A 45 14.94 -1.70 -6.76
N GLU A 46 16.01 -2.04 -6.03
CA GLU A 46 16.28 -3.40 -5.59
C GLU A 46 15.16 -3.95 -4.70
N ASN A 47 14.68 -3.16 -3.74
CA ASN A 47 13.58 -3.56 -2.88
C ASN A 47 12.26 -3.70 -3.67
N CYS A 48 12.00 -2.85 -4.64
CA CYS A 48 10.86 -3.00 -5.55
C CYS A 48 10.96 -4.31 -6.36
N LEU A 49 12.13 -4.63 -6.91
CA LEU A 49 12.36 -5.88 -7.63
C LEU A 49 12.14 -7.10 -6.72
N LYS A 50 12.70 -7.10 -5.51
CA LYS A 50 12.48 -8.18 -4.53
C LYS A 50 11.00 -8.43 -4.27
N LYS A 51 10.19 -7.37 -4.18
CA LYS A 51 8.75 -7.48 -3.98
C LYS A 51 8.02 -8.04 -5.20
N ILE A 52 8.38 -7.58 -6.40
CA ILE A 52 7.78 -8.04 -7.66
C ILE A 52 8.08 -9.52 -7.91
N GLU A 53 9.30 -9.96 -7.61
CA GLU A 53 9.78 -11.33 -7.88
C GLU A 53 9.43 -12.33 -6.78
N ASN A 54 8.99 -11.87 -5.61
CA ASN A 54 8.68 -12.73 -4.48
C ASN A 54 7.33 -13.42 -4.68
N LYS A 55 7.31 -14.75 -4.68
CA LYS A 55 6.09 -15.58 -4.80
C LYS A 55 5.05 -15.37 -3.69
N HIS A 56 5.43 -14.76 -2.59
CA HIS A 56 4.56 -14.46 -1.46
C HIS A 56 3.97 -13.05 -1.49
N THR A 57 4.33 -12.25 -2.49
CA THR A 57 3.77 -10.93 -2.72
C THR A 57 3.06 -10.86 -4.06
N PHE A 58 2.12 -9.92 -4.17
CA PHE A 58 1.43 -9.63 -5.41
C PHE A 58 1.39 -8.12 -5.61
N CYS A 59 1.99 -7.68 -6.70
CA CYS A 59 2.16 -6.27 -7.01
C CYS A 59 1.32 -5.91 -8.24
N LEU A 60 0.50 -4.88 -8.13
CA LEU A 60 -0.30 -4.32 -9.22
C LEU A 60 0.13 -2.90 -9.54
N VAL A 61 0.12 -2.56 -10.81
CA VAL A 61 0.31 -1.21 -11.33
C VAL A 61 -0.93 -0.73 -12.06
N ALA A 62 -1.29 0.54 -11.85
CA ALA A 62 -2.26 1.26 -12.67
C ALA A 62 -1.50 2.24 -13.57
N LYS A 63 -1.75 2.15 -14.89
CA LYS A 63 -1.10 3.00 -15.90
C LYS A 63 -2.15 3.70 -16.76
N GLN A 64 -1.85 4.94 -17.13
CA GLN A 64 -2.66 5.71 -18.07
C GLN A 64 -1.73 6.42 -19.06
N ASP A 65 -1.96 6.23 -20.34
CA ASP A 65 -1.16 6.80 -21.44
C ASP A 65 0.35 6.51 -21.30
N GLY A 66 0.68 5.32 -20.74
CA GLY A 66 2.05 4.88 -20.47
C GLY A 66 2.64 5.34 -19.14
N PHE A 67 1.99 6.25 -18.43
CA PHE A 67 2.45 6.75 -17.12
C PHE A 67 1.93 5.89 -15.97
N LEU A 68 2.81 5.58 -15.01
CA LEU A 68 2.44 4.92 -13.76
C LEU A 68 1.73 5.93 -12.84
N ILE A 69 0.49 5.63 -12.49
CA ILE A 69 -0.35 6.53 -11.68
C ILE A 69 -0.81 5.89 -10.36
N GLY A 70 -0.64 4.58 -10.21
CA GLY A 70 -1.00 3.86 -8.98
C GLY A 70 -0.25 2.55 -8.81
N TYR A 71 -0.10 2.12 -7.57
CA TYR A 71 0.58 0.89 -7.17
C TYR A 71 -0.09 0.27 -5.96
N CYS A 72 -0.24 -1.05 -5.98
CA CYS A 72 -0.76 -1.84 -4.87
C CYS A 72 0.15 -3.05 -4.63
N GLU A 73 0.37 -3.37 -3.35
CA GLU A 73 1.18 -4.51 -2.92
C GLU A 73 0.44 -5.32 -1.87
N LEU A 74 0.33 -6.63 -2.08
CA LEU A 74 -0.16 -7.61 -1.11
C LEU A 74 0.98 -8.48 -0.62
N ASP A 75 1.02 -8.77 0.68
CA ASP A 75 1.85 -9.80 1.30
C ASP A 75 0.95 -10.94 1.83
N TYR A 76 1.17 -12.15 1.33
CA TYR A 76 0.38 -13.34 1.72
C TYR A 76 0.87 -13.99 3.01
N THR A 77 2.03 -13.60 3.51
CA THR A 77 2.66 -14.20 4.70
C THR A 77 2.48 -13.37 5.97
N ALA A 78 1.86 -12.21 5.84
CA ALA A 78 1.66 -11.30 6.95
C ALA A 78 0.82 -11.93 8.07
N THR A 79 1.01 -11.40 9.27
CA THR A 79 0.27 -11.81 10.47
C THR A 79 -0.62 -10.67 10.92
N TYR A 80 -1.92 -10.92 11.01
CA TYR A 80 -2.85 -9.91 11.51
C TYR A 80 -2.53 -9.56 12.98
N PRO A 81 -2.32 -8.29 13.31
CA PRO A 81 -1.80 -7.88 14.61
C PRO A 81 -2.65 -8.32 15.80
N GLU A 82 -3.98 -8.34 15.64
CA GLU A 82 -4.92 -8.63 16.73
C GLU A 82 -5.05 -10.13 17.00
N SER A 83 -5.35 -10.94 15.98
CA SER A 83 -5.59 -12.38 16.15
C SER A 83 -4.31 -13.24 16.07
N LYS A 84 -3.20 -12.68 15.63
CA LYS A 84 -1.93 -13.39 15.35
C LYS A 84 -2.04 -14.49 14.30
N GLN A 85 -3.10 -14.49 13.51
CA GLN A 85 -3.30 -15.43 12.41
C GLN A 85 -2.64 -14.93 11.12
N ASN A 86 -2.23 -15.87 10.26
CA ASN A 86 -1.77 -15.53 8.92
C ASN A 86 -2.94 -14.96 8.12
N THR A 87 -2.91 -13.68 7.84
CA THR A 87 -3.92 -12.97 7.07
C THR A 87 -3.19 -12.02 6.12
N ALA A 88 -3.55 -12.06 4.84
CA ALA A 88 -2.91 -11.22 3.84
C ALA A 88 -2.96 -9.74 4.25
N GLU A 89 -1.86 -9.04 4.03
CA GLU A 89 -1.76 -7.60 4.23
C GLU A 89 -1.69 -6.87 2.89
N MET A 90 -2.45 -5.81 2.75
CA MET A 90 -2.18 -4.81 1.72
C MET A 90 -1.16 -3.83 2.28
N THR A 91 0.11 -4.06 1.97
CA THR A 91 1.23 -3.27 2.51
C THR A 91 1.35 -1.91 1.86
N VAL A 92 0.88 -1.78 0.62
CA VAL A 92 0.89 -0.51 -0.14
C VAL A 92 -0.39 -0.39 -0.97
N LEU A 93 -1.02 0.77 -0.91
CA LEU A 93 -2.02 1.25 -1.87
C LEU A 93 -1.76 2.73 -2.13
N TYR A 94 -1.05 3.03 -3.18
CA TYR A 94 -0.62 4.39 -3.52
C TYR A 94 -1.20 4.82 -4.87
N VAL A 95 -1.70 6.03 -4.91
CA VAL A 95 -2.15 6.71 -6.12
C VAL A 95 -1.49 8.08 -6.15
N SER A 96 -0.95 8.48 -7.29
CA SER A 96 -0.39 9.82 -7.47
C SER A 96 -1.46 10.88 -7.19
N GLU A 97 -1.11 11.94 -6.46
CA GLU A 97 -2.02 12.96 -5.95
C GLU A 97 -2.91 13.57 -7.03
N HIS A 98 -2.34 13.86 -8.20
CA HIS A 98 -3.08 14.43 -9.34
C HIS A 98 -4.19 13.52 -9.88
N PHE A 99 -4.22 12.27 -9.45
CA PHE A 99 -5.18 11.25 -9.86
C PHE A 99 -6.09 10.78 -8.72
N HIS A 100 -6.08 11.48 -7.59
CA HIS A 100 -7.02 11.21 -6.51
C HIS A 100 -8.47 11.46 -6.96
N GLU A 101 -9.44 10.85 -6.28
CA GLU A 101 -10.88 10.96 -6.54
C GLU A 101 -11.36 10.45 -7.93
N GLN A 102 -10.46 9.89 -8.73
CA GLN A 102 -10.77 9.31 -10.05
C GLN A 102 -11.07 7.79 -10.00
N GLY A 103 -11.22 7.22 -8.81
CA GLY A 103 -11.56 5.80 -8.62
C GLY A 103 -10.41 4.82 -8.78
N ILE A 104 -9.16 5.27 -8.99
CA ILE A 104 -8.00 4.41 -9.26
C ILE A 104 -7.67 3.53 -8.06
N GLY A 105 -7.67 4.09 -6.85
CA GLY A 105 -7.44 3.32 -5.63
C GLY A 105 -8.47 2.20 -5.44
N LYS A 106 -9.75 2.50 -5.69
CA LYS A 106 -10.82 1.49 -5.66
C LYS A 106 -10.64 0.42 -6.72
N ALA A 107 -10.23 0.79 -7.94
CA ALA A 107 -10.00 -0.16 -9.01
C ALA A 107 -8.82 -1.10 -8.71
N LEU A 108 -7.70 -0.59 -8.20
CA LEU A 108 -6.57 -1.40 -7.71
C LEU A 108 -7.00 -2.37 -6.62
N LEU A 109 -7.81 -1.90 -5.67
CA LEU A 109 -8.30 -2.69 -4.56
C LEU A 109 -9.20 -3.84 -5.05
N ILE A 110 -10.09 -3.59 -6.01
CA ILE A 110 -10.94 -4.63 -6.61
C ILE A 110 -10.08 -5.71 -7.30
N GLU A 111 -9.06 -5.34 -8.05
CA GLU A 111 -8.17 -6.32 -8.71
C GLU A 111 -7.35 -7.12 -7.67
N ALA A 112 -6.88 -6.49 -6.59
CA ALA A 112 -6.23 -7.16 -5.48
C ALA A 112 -7.18 -8.16 -4.77
N GLU A 113 -8.44 -7.79 -4.55
CA GLU A 113 -9.46 -8.66 -3.97
C GLU A 113 -9.76 -9.87 -4.87
N LYS A 114 -9.85 -9.71 -6.18
CA LYS A 114 -10.01 -10.83 -7.12
C LYS A 114 -8.87 -11.83 -6.98
N GLN A 115 -7.63 -11.34 -6.84
CA GLN A 115 -6.46 -12.18 -6.62
C GLN A 115 -6.56 -12.94 -5.30
N LEU A 116 -6.95 -12.29 -4.21
CA LEU A 116 -7.14 -12.93 -2.90
C LEU A 116 -8.21 -14.03 -2.97
N VAL A 117 -9.35 -13.73 -3.59
CA VAL A 117 -10.45 -14.71 -3.77
C VAL A 117 -9.98 -15.91 -4.59
N SER A 118 -9.18 -15.72 -5.64
CA SER A 118 -8.64 -16.82 -6.45
C SER A 118 -7.74 -17.77 -5.65
N LEU A 119 -7.16 -17.28 -4.55
CA LEU A 119 -6.35 -18.04 -3.58
C LEU A 119 -7.17 -18.58 -2.39
N GLY A 120 -8.50 -18.44 -2.43
CA GLY A 120 -9.38 -18.85 -1.33
C GLY A 120 -9.24 -17.97 -0.07
N ARG A 121 -8.76 -16.74 -0.21
CA ARG A 121 -8.60 -15.78 0.88
C ARG A 121 -9.70 -14.73 0.80
N TYR A 122 -10.50 -14.64 1.83
CA TYR A 122 -11.67 -13.74 1.86
C TYR A 122 -11.54 -12.62 2.89
N THR A 123 -10.39 -12.54 3.54
CA THR A 123 -10.10 -11.53 4.55
C THR A 123 -8.68 -11.02 4.35
N TYR A 124 -8.51 -9.71 4.47
CA TYR A 124 -7.19 -9.06 4.45
C TYR A 124 -7.22 -7.79 5.29
N TRP A 125 -6.05 -7.30 5.62
CA TRP A 125 -5.89 -6.11 6.44
C TRP A 125 -4.88 -5.13 5.83
N LEU A 126 -4.89 -3.92 6.33
CA LEU A 126 -3.91 -2.89 6.03
C LEU A 126 -3.71 -2.00 7.26
N SER A 127 -2.64 -1.22 7.24
CA SER A 127 -2.44 -0.16 8.21
C SER A 127 -2.38 1.21 7.52
N CYS A 128 -2.87 2.24 8.22
CA CYS A 128 -2.94 3.59 7.70
C CYS A 128 -2.53 4.59 8.78
N PHE A 129 -1.66 5.54 8.44
CA PHE A 129 -1.21 6.59 9.35
C PHE A 129 -2.41 7.37 9.93
N ILE A 130 -2.45 7.54 11.25
CA ILE A 130 -3.60 8.11 11.96
C ILE A 130 -3.94 9.54 11.54
N GLU A 131 -2.96 10.30 11.03
CA GLU A 131 -3.17 11.67 10.54
C GLU A 131 -3.61 11.72 9.07
N ASN A 132 -3.59 10.59 8.34
CA ASN A 132 -4.03 10.53 6.95
C ASN A 132 -5.55 10.38 6.85
N GLN A 133 -6.28 11.46 7.16
CA GLN A 133 -7.75 11.46 7.20
C GLN A 133 -8.37 11.06 5.86
N ASN A 134 -7.80 11.48 4.74
CA ASN A 134 -8.31 11.13 3.41
C ASN A 134 -8.29 9.61 3.16
N ALA A 135 -7.19 8.95 3.52
CA ALA A 135 -7.09 7.49 3.39
C ALA A 135 -8.01 6.76 4.39
N ILE A 136 -8.11 7.25 5.63
CA ILE A 136 -9.00 6.71 6.65
C ILE A 136 -10.45 6.74 6.16
N ASP A 137 -10.91 7.86 5.62
CA ASP A 137 -12.27 8.01 5.11
C ASP A 137 -12.50 7.14 3.87
N PHE A 138 -11.50 7.05 2.98
CA PHE A 138 -11.54 6.15 1.84
C PHE A 138 -11.75 4.68 2.26
N TYR A 139 -10.98 4.18 3.22
CA TYR A 139 -11.13 2.80 3.69
C TYR A 139 -12.46 2.56 4.39
N LYS A 140 -12.93 3.48 5.21
CA LYS A 140 -14.24 3.38 5.87
C LYS A 140 -15.39 3.32 4.85
N HIS A 141 -15.34 4.12 3.78
CA HIS A 141 -16.33 4.09 2.70
C HIS A 141 -16.34 2.78 1.89
N LEU A 142 -15.27 2.00 1.99
CA LEU A 142 -15.14 0.70 1.35
C LEU A 142 -15.35 -0.48 2.31
N ASP A 143 -16.08 -0.26 3.40
CA ASP A 143 -16.47 -1.25 4.41
C ASP A 143 -15.29 -1.85 5.21
N PHE A 144 -14.13 -1.21 5.24
CA PHE A 144 -13.07 -1.59 6.17
C PHE A 144 -13.43 -1.20 7.60
N LYS A 145 -13.13 -2.09 8.54
CA LYS A 145 -13.34 -1.86 9.98
C LYS A 145 -12.00 -1.68 10.68
N SER A 146 -11.89 -0.65 11.50
CA SER A 146 -10.70 -0.41 12.32
C SER A 146 -11.00 -0.76 13.77
N ASN A 147 -10.21 -1.68 14.34
CA ASN A 147 -10.37 -2.16 15.71
C ASN A 147 -9.07 -2.08 16.52
N ALA A 148 -7.93 -1.78 15.88
CA ALA A 148 -6.62 -1.80 16.51
C ALA A 148 -5.73 -0.70 15.94
N SER A 149 -4.61 -0.45 16.59
CA SER A 149 -3.50 0.34 16.05
C SER A 149 -2.17 -0.39 16.23
N ILE A 150 -1.21 -0.05 15.38
CA ILE A 150 0.20 -0.47 15.46
C ILE A 150 1.10 0.74 15.34
N PHE A 151 2.33 0.61 15.82
CA PHE A 151 3.32 1.67 15.70
C PHE A 151 4.38 1.29 14.68
N PHE A 152 4.58 2.17 13.72
CA PHE A 152 5.69 2.13 12.79
C PHE A 152 6.84 2.95 13.37
N SER A 153 8.03 2.33 13.49
CA SER A 153 9.22 3.02 14.00
C SER A 153 10.10 3.45 12.85
N MET A 154 10.50 4.71 12.87
CA MET A 154 11.50 5.28 11.97
C MET A 154 12.51 6.05 12.81
N ASN A 155 13.73 5.52 12.89
CA ASN A 155 14.74 5.95 13.87
C ASN A 155 14.15 5.98 15.30
N ASP A 156 14.25 7.10 16.02
CA ASP A 156 13.72 7.26 17.38
C ASP A 156 12.24 7.72 17.41
N GLN A 157 11.60 7.87 16.26
CA GLN A 157 10.22 8.33 16.14
C GLN A 157 9.26 7.14 15.95
N GLN A 158 8.09 7.23 16.57
CA GLN A 158 7.02 6.25 16.40
C GLN A 158 5.79 6.92 15.77
N TYR A 159 5.25 6.29 14.73
CA TYR A 159 4.09 6.74 14.00
C TYR A 159 2.95 5.77 14.20
N GLU A 160 1.86 6.24 14.80
CA GLU A 160 0.69 5.41 15.02
C GLU A 160 -0.07 5.20 13.71
N ASN A 161 -0.40 3.94 13.43
CA ASN A 161 -1.20 3.54 12.27
C ASN A 161 -2.43 2.78 12.75
N LEU A 162 -3.60 3.17 12.27
CA LEU A 162 -4.83 2.41 12.47
C LEU A 162 -4.77 1.14 11.63
N VAL A 163 -5.18 0.03 12.20
CA VAL A 163 -5.31 -1.25 11.51
C VAL A 163 -6.74 -1.40 11.01
N PHE A 164 -6.89 -1.66 9.72
CA PHE A 164 -8.15 -1.87 9.04
C PHE A 164 -8.26 -3.31 8.55
N LEU A 165 -9.35 -3.97 8.86
CA LEU A 165 -9.68 -5.32 8.39
C LEU A 165 -10.88 -5.25 7.44
N LYS A 166 -10.84 -6.05 6.38
CA LYS A 166 -11.96 -6.21 5.44
C LYS A 166 -12.25 -7.66 5.15
N GLU A 167 -13.54 -8.00 5.14
CA GLU A 167 -14.07 -9.24 4.60
C GLU A 167 -14.56 -9.00 3.18
N ILE A 168 -14.06 -9.79 2.22
CA ILE A 168 -14.45 -9.72 0.82
C ILE A 168 -15.79 -10.45 0.68
N ARG A 169 -16.83 -9.71 0.29
CA ARG A 169 -18.16 -10.28 0.02
C ARG A 169 -18.19 -10.81 -1.41
N MET A 170 -18.66 -12.06 -1.56
CA MET A 170 -18.93 -12.68 -2.85
C MET A 170 -20.26 -12.19 -3.43
#